data_e58c69888c02f0a8f3aa87aa6b91ad64
#
_entry.id   e58c69888c02f0a8f3aa87aa6b91ad64
#
_cell.length_a   1.000
_cell.length_b   1.000
_cell.length_c   1.000
_cell.angle_alpha   90.00
_cell.angle_beta   90.00
_cell.angle_gamma   90.00
#
_symmetry.space_group_name_H-M   'P 1'
#
loop_
_entity.id
_entity.type
_entity.pdbx_description
1 polymer ?
#
loop_
_entity_poly.entity_id
_entity_poly.type
_entity_poly.pdbx_seq_one_letter_code
_entity_poly.pdbx_strand_id
1 'polypeptide(L)'
;MNKYEIALVVNAKIEDEARTATVEKVKEYITTFGGTITNIEEAGKKRLAYEIQNMREGFYYFIQFDAESSSPAELEQRLRIMENVLRYLCVKQEA
;
A
#
# COMPACT_ATOMS: atom_id res chain seq x y z
N MET A 1 1.76 -5.39 20.09
CA MET A 1 1.61 -4.88 18.71
C MET A 1 0.43 -5.52 18.04
N ASN A 2 -0.23 -4.76 17.19
CA ASN A 2 -1.33 -5.26 16.38
C ASN A 2 -0.85 -5.65 15.00
N LYS A 3 -1.58 -6.57 14.37
CA LYS A 3 -1.29 -6.98 13.00
C LYS A 3 -2.18 -6.23 12.03
N TYR A 4 -1.58 -5.70 10.97
CA TYR A 4 -2.29 -4.94 9.95
C TYR A 4 -1.95 -5.43 8.56
N GLU A 5 -2.84 -5.18 7.61
CA GLU A 5 -2.58 -5.41 6.21
C GLU A 5 -2.98 -4.17 5.42
N ILE A 6 -2.09 -3.73 4.53
CA ILE A 6 -2.40 -2.68 3.58
C ILE A 6 -2.65 -3.31 2.23
N ALA A 7 -3.84 -3.06 1.68
CA ALA A 7 -4.13 -3.36 0.29
C ALA A 7 -3.81 -2.09 -0.50
N LEU A 8 -2.82 -2.17 -1.38
CA LEU A 8 -2.30 -1.03 -2.12
C LEU A 8 -2.53 -1.23 -3.60
N VAL A 9 -3.06 -0.22 -4.27
CA VAL A 9 -3.24 -0.23 -5.73
C VAL A 9 -2.37 0.87 -6.31
N VAL A 10 -1.42 0.49 -7.15
CA VAL A 10 -0.45 1.40 -7.75
C VAL A 10 -0.78 1.60 -9.22
N ASN A 11 -0.55 2.82 -9.71
CA ASN A 11 -0.78 3.21 -11.09
C ASN A 11 -0.12 2.23 -12.07
N ALA A 12 -0.89 1.64 -12.98
CA ALA A 12 -0.39 0.68 -13.97
C ALA A 12 0.29 1.32 -15.17
N LYS A 13 0.16 2.63 -15.35
CA LYS A 13 0.73 3.35 -16.49
C LYS A 13 2.13 3.89 -16.26
N ILE A 14 2.67 3.70 -15.07
CA ILE A 14 4.03 4.13 -14.76
C ILE A 14 5.02 3.00 -15.10
N GLU A 15 6.29 3.38 -15.28
CA GLU A 15 7.34 2.42 -15.55
C GLU A 15 7.62 1.54 -14.33
N ASP A 16 8.21 0.37 -14.57
CA ASP A 16 8.51 -0.59 -13.51
C ASP A 16 9.38 0.01 -12.40
N GLU A 17 10.36 0.84 -12.78
CA GLU A 17 11.20 1.51 -11.79
C GLU A 17 10.42 2.45 -10.88
N ALA A 18 9.49 3.21 -11.46
CA ALA A 18 8.65 4.12 -10.69
C ALA A 18 7.70 3.34 -9.78
N ARG A 19 7.18 2.21 -10.26
CA ARG A 19 6.31 1.36 -9.47
C ARG A 19 7.07 0.77 -8.28
N THR A 20 8.26 0.25 -8.53
CA THR A 20 9.11 -0.30 -7.47
C THR A 20 9.46 0.77 -6.44
N ALA A 21 9.81 1.98 -6.90
CA ALA A 21 10.12 3.09 -6.00
C ALA A 21 8.92 3.47 -5.13
N THR A 22 7.70 3.43 -5.70
CA THR A 22 6.49 3.72 -4.96
C THR A 22 6.27 2.70 -3.84
N VAL A 23 6.41 1.42 -4.15
CA VAL A 23 6.25 0.35 -3.16
C VAL A 23 7.32 0.43 -2.07
N GLU A 24 8.56 0.70 -2.47
CA GLU A 24 9.66 0.87 -1.50
C GLU A 24 9.41 2.05 -0.56
N LYS A 25 8.83 3.14 -1.09
CA LYS A 25 8.48 4.29 -0.27
C LYS A 25 7.40 3.95 0.76
N VAL A 26 6.42 3.17 0.37
CA VAL A 26 5.37 2.70 1.30
C VAL A 26 6.01 1.86 2.40
N LYS A 27 6.91 0.94 2.05
CA LYS A 27 7.60 0.11 3.03
C LYS A 27 8.43 0.96 4.00
N GLU A 28 9.09 1.99 3.47
CA GLU A 28 9.87 2.92 4.28
C GLU A 28 8.99 3.66 5.28
N TYR A 29 7.81 4.11 4.86
CA TYR A 29 6.87 4.77 5.78
C TYR A 29 6.40 3.82 6.88
N ILE A 30 6.13 2.56 6.55
CA ILE A 30 5.72 1.57 7.55
C ILE A 30 6.78 1.44 8.64
N THR A 31 8.05 1.30 8.25
CA THR A 31 9.13 1.17 9.22
C THR A 31 9.40 2.48 9.97
N THR A 32 9.27 3.61 9.31
CA THR A 32 9.45 4.92 9.94
C THR A 32 8.45 5.15 11.08
N PHE A 33 7.22 4.70 10.90
CA PHE A 33 6.19 4.85 11.93
C PHE A 33 6.12 3.67 12.89
N GLY A 34 7.20 2.90 12.99
CA GLY A 34 7.33 1.86 14.00
C GLY A 34 6.79 0.51 13.62
N GLY A 35 6.47 0.30 12.35
CA GLY A 35 5.97 -0.99 11.87
C GLY A 35 7.09 -1.95 11.52
N THR A 36 6.79 -3.24 11.63
CA THR A 36 7.69 -4.32 11.18
C THR A 36 6.96 -5.12 10.11
N ILE A 37 7.50 -5.10 8.89
CA ILE A 37 6.89 -5.81 7.77
C ILE A 37 7.10 -7.30 7.95
N THR A 38 6.02 -8.07 7.93
CA THR A 38 6.06 -9.52 8.10
C THR A 38 5.92 -10.27 6.79
N ASN A 39 5.19 -9.69 5.82
CA ASN A 39 4.99 -10.33 4.54
C ASN A 39 4.57 -9.31 3.49
N ILE A 40 4.96 -9.55 2.23
CA ILE A 40 4.55 -8.74 1.10
C ILE A 40 4.09 -9.69 0.01
N GLU A 41 2.87 -9.48 -0.48
CA GLU A 41 2.34 -10.25 -1.59
C GLU A 41 2.14 -9.32 -2.79
N GLU A 42 2.76 -9.66 -3.91
CA GLU A 42 2.55 -8.96 -5.17
C GLU A 42 1.48 -9.71 -5.96
N ALA A 43 0.27 -9.16 -5.99
CA ALA A 43 -0.84 -9.80 -6.67
C ALA A 43 -0.86 -9.54 -8.17
N GLY A 44 -0.02 -8.62 -8.65
CA GLY A 44 0.12 -8.31 -10.06
C GLY A 44 -0.89 -7.29 -10.57
N LYS A 45 -0.89 -7.11 -11.89
CA LYS A 45 -1.79 -6.17 -12.55
C LYS A 45 -3.18 -6.78 -12.66
N LYS A 46 -4.18 -6.06 -12.16
CA LYS A 46 -5.56 -6.51 -12.18
C LYS A 46 -6.48 -5.40 -12.64
N ARG A 47 -7.62 -5.79 -13.18
CA ARG A 47 -8.65 -4.86 -13.60
C ARG A 47 -9.35 -4.30 -12.37
N LEU A 48 -9.52 -2.99 -12.36
CA LEU A 48 -10.25 -2.31 -11.29
C LEU A 48 -11.75 -2.57 -11.45
N ALA A 49 -12.48 -2.64 -10.33
CA ALA A 49 -13.93 -2.82 -10.36
C ALA A 49 -14.61 -1.62 -11.00
N TYR A 50 -14.01 -0.44 -10.90
CA TYR A 50 -14.47 0.78 -11.53
C TYR A 50 -13.26 1.65 -11.83
N GLU A 51 -13.44 2.59 -12.75
CA GLU A 51 -12.37 3.48 -13.19
C GLU A 51 -11.94 4.43 -12.07
N ILE A 52 -10.63 4.56 -11.85
CA ILE A 52 -10.05 5.52 -10.91
C ILE A 52 -9.07 6.39 -11.69
N GLN A 53 -9.28 7.71 -11.68
CA GLN A 53 -8.42 8.66 -12.39
C GLN A 53 -8.19 8.26 -13.85
N ASN A 54 -9.26 7.83 -14.51
CA ASN A 54 -9.24 7.37 -15.90
C ASN A 54 -8.41 6.11 -16.14
N MET A 55 -8.15 5.33 -15.09
CA MET A 55 -7.43 4.07 -15.19
C MET A 55 -8.34 2.90 -14.91
N ARG A 56 -8.19 1.85 -15.71
CA ARG A 56 -9.00 0.64 -15.60
C ARG A 56 -8.26 -0.52 -14.93
N GLU A 57 -6.94 -0.38 -14.77
CA GLU A 57 -6.09 -1.42 -14.20
C GLU A 57 -5.14 -0.82 -13.18
N GLY A 58 -4.69 -1.64 -12.26
CA GLY A 58 -3.70 -1.25 -11.27
C GLY A 58 -2.90 -2.45 -10.81
N PHE A 59 -1.73 -2.21 -10.25
CA PHE A 59 -0.91 -3.24 -9.62
C PHE A 59 -1.29 -3.35 -8.16
N TYR A 60 -1.66 -4.54 -7.74
CA TYR A 60 -2.12 -4.82 -6.39
C TYR A 60 -1.00 -5.40 -5.55
N TYR A 61 -0.85 -4.85 -4.35
CA TYR A 61 0.12 -5.31 -3.35
C TYR A 61 -0.57 -5.45 -2.02
N PHE A 62 -0.26 -6.51 -1.31
CA PHE A 62 -0.76 -6.71 0.05
C PHE A 62 0.45 -6.77 0.97
N ILE A 63 0.57 -5.79 1.87
CA ILE A 63 1.70 -5.69 2.79
C ILE A 63 1.19 -5.91 4.20
N GLN A 64 1.70 -6.95 4.84
CA GLN A 64 1.34 -7.30 6.21
C GLN A 64 2.44 -6.80 7.14
N PHE A 65 2.04 -6.18 8.23
CA PHE A 65 3.00 -5.62 9.18
C PHE A 65 2.43 -5.59 10.60
N ASP A 66 3.33 -5.58 11.57
CA ASP A 66 3.00 -5.41 12.97
C ASP A 66 3.32 -3.98 13.38
N ALA A 67 2.41 -3.33 14.09
CA ALA A 67 2.60 -1.94 14.52
C ALA A 67 1.70 -1.59 15.70
N GLU A 68 1.99 -0.46 16.32
CA GLU A 68 1.13 0.10 17.34
C GLU A 68 -0.15 0.67 16.72
N SER A 69 -1.19 0.80 17.51
CA SER A 69 -2.51 1.21 17.02
C SER A 69 -2.56 2.62 16.44
N SER A 70 -1.59 3.46 16.75
CA SER A 70 -1.51 4.82 16.20
C SER A 70 -0.86 4.89 14.82
N SER A 71 -0.08 3.86 14.44
CA SER A 71 0.68 3.86 13.20
C SER A 71 -0.15 3.93 11.93
N PRO A 72 -1.28 3.21 11.81
CA PRO A 72 -2.07 3.26 10.57
C PRO A 72 -2.55 4.65 10.20
N ALA A 73 -2.96 5.47 11.17
CA ALA A 73 -3.44 6.82 10.88
C ALA A 73 -2.34 7.69 10.28
N GLU A 74 -1.13 7.63 10.83
CA GLU A 74 0.01 8.37 10.32
C GLU A 74 0.42 7.90 8.94
N LEU A 75 0.41 6.58 8.74
CA LEU A 75 0.74 5.97 7.48
C LEU A 75 -0.25 6.39 6.38
N GLU A 76 -1.54 6.38 6.68
CA GLU A 76 -2.58 6.78 5.73
C GLU A 76 -2.42 8.23 5.29
N GLN A 77 -2.00 9.12 6.18
CA GLN A 77 -1.73 10.51 5.82
C GLN A 77 -0.64 10.62 4.76
N ARG A 78 0.38 9.77 4.84
CA ARG A 78 1.46 9.75 3.85
C ARG A 78 1.02 9.12 2.54
N LEU A 79 0.25 8.04 2.59
CA LEU A 79 -0.25 7.37 1.39
C LEU A 79 -1.18 8.27 0.59
N ARG A 80 -1.96 9.09 1.28
CA ARG A 80 -2.93 9.98 0.64
C ARG A 80 -2.29 10.96 -0.34
N ILE A 81 -1.05 11.39 -0.08
CA ILE A 81 -0.37 12.37 -0.91
C ILE A 81 0.55 11.76 -1.95
N MET A 82 0.65 10.44 -2.02
CA MET A 82 1.47 9.76 -3.02
C MET A 82 0.75 9.70 -4.37
N GLU A 83 1.35 10.33 -5.38
CA GLU A 83 0.73 10.46 -6.71
C GLU A 83 0.46 9.13 -7.40
N ASN A 84 1.36 8.17 -7.23
CA ASN A 84 1.27 6.88 -7.93
C ASN A 84 0.40 5.85 -7.20
N VAL A 85 -0.11 6.18 -6.04
CA VAL A 85 -1.02 5.32 -5.29
C VAL A 85 -2.44 5.71 -5.63
N LEU A 86 -3.15 4.82 -6.34
CA LEU A 86 -4.53 5.07 -6.75
C LEU A 86 -5.50 4.86 -5.59
N ARG A 87 -5.21 3.84 -4.78
CA ARG A 87 -6.09 3.47 -3.69
C ARG A 87 -5.29 2.71 -2.63
N TYR A 88 -5.69 2.86 -1.40
CA TYR A 88 -5.13 2.10 -0.30
C TYR A 88 -6.22 1.79 0.72
N LEU A 89 -6.04 0.67 1.42
CA LEU A 89 -6.93 0.29 2.50
C LEU A 89 -6.10 -0.43 3.56
N CYS A 90 -6.09 0.12 4.77
CA CYS A 90 -5.39 -0.51 5.89
C CYS A 90 -6.41 -1.13 6.82
N VAL A 91 -6.31 -2.43 7.04
CA VAL A 91 -7.22 -3.13 7.92
C VAL A 91 -6.44 -3.83 9.03
N LYS A 92 -7.02 -3.87 10.21
CA LYS A 92 -6.48 -4.60 11.33
C LYS A 92 -6.86 -6.07 11.17
N GLN A 93 -5.86 -6.93 11.24
CA GLN A 93 -6.08 -8.36 11.18
C GLN A 93 -6.30 -8.90 12.58
N GLU A 94 -7.36 -9.66 12.75
CA GLU A 94 -7.61 -10.32 14.01
C GLU A 94 -7.03 -11.73 13.96
N ALA A 95 -6.41 -12.10 15.04
CA ALA A 95 -5.81 -13.43 15.17
C ALA A 95 -6.88 -14.51 15.27
#